data_3c96929037c8d5db7f1da6fabd439b28
#
_entry.id   3c96929037c8d5db7f1da6fabd439b28
#
_cell.length_a   1.000
_cell.length_b   1.000
_cell.length_c   1.000
_cell.angle_alpha   90.00
_cell.angle_beta   90.00
_cell.angle_gamma   90.00
#
_symmetry.space_group_name_H-M   'P 1'
#
loop_
_entity.id
_entity.type
_entity.pdbx_description
1 polymer ?
#
loop_
_entity_poly.entity_id
_entity_poly.type
_entity_poly.pdbx_seq_one_letter_code
_entity_poly.pdbx_strand_id
1 'polypeptide(L)'
;NKTTSINPSNKSYITIGEDGYISDLVEKKVISSTFGCGSYSFENSEDYCEYFESMFKSKLFLSDIIKQMIEDGFKFKPIKVSDYIDWGTKEDWFDYVRQYKTLFVDIDGTLVKSSGKYTPPYWGETEGIKENIEFLNKLYDTGKVYIILTTARTSDAKEVTLKQLEREGVQYDNIIFDLFHANRTIINDYGTSNPYPTCDAVNIVRNSNELDRFIKDLGE
;
A
#
# COMPACT_ATOMS: atom_id res chain seq x y z
N ASN A 1 12.47 3.69 -4.39
CA ASN A 1 12.70 3.28 -2.98
C ASN A 1 12.09 4.31 -2.06
N LYS A 2 10.79 4.18 -1.75
CA LYS A 2 10.17 4.96 -0.68
C LYS A 2 10.63 4.37 0.65
N THR A 3 11.49 5.08 1.33
CA THR A 3 11.74 4.91 2.74
C THR A 3 10.47 5.35 3.46
N THR A 4 9.69 4.41 4.00
CA THR A 4 8.77 4.73 5.09
C THR A 4 9.57 5.52 6.10
N SER A 5 9.05 6.64 6.58
CA SER A 5 9.74 7.49 7.55
C SER A 5 9.88 6.71 8.86
N ILE A 6 11.02 6.04 9.02
CA ILE A 6 11.34 5.29 10.24
C ILE A 6 11.58 6.32 11.34
N ASN A 7 10.80 6.24 12.43
CA ASN A 7 11.05 7.07 13.61
C ASN A 7 12.25 6.50 14.38
N PRO A 8 13.43 7.15 14.34
CA PRO A 8 14.65 6.60 14.95
C PRO A 8 14.52 6.43 16.47
N SER A 9 13.70 7.22 17.14
CA SER A 9 13.56 7.19 18.60
C SER A 9 12.77 6.00 19.13
N ASN A 10 12.18 5.18 18.24
CA ASN A 10 11.35 4.03 18.62
C ASN A 10 11.99 2.68 18.26
N LYS A 11 13.30 2.66 17.96
CA LYS A 11 14.00 1.45 17.52
C LYS A 11 15.07 1.02 18.50
N SER A 12 15.35 -0.29 18.56
CA SER A 12 16.53 -0.84 19.21
C SER A 12 17.67 -0.87 18.19
N TYR A 13 18.79 -0.26 18.51
CA TYR A 13 19.95 -0.21 17.63
C TYR A 13 20.98 -1.27 18.01
N ILE A 14 21.66 -1.85 17.01
CA ILE A 14 22.65 -2.89 17.21
C ILE A 14 24.01 -2.46 16.66
N THR A 15 25.09 -2.90 17.34
CA THR A 15 26.43 -2.94 16.77
C THR A 15 26.83 -4.39 16.47
N ILE A 16 27.59 -4.58 15.41
CA ILE A 16 28.07 -5.91 14.98
C ILE A 16 29.56 -5.93 15.17
N GLY A 17 30.05 -6.94 15.91
CA GLY A 17 31.44 -7.14 16.14
C GLY A 17 32.22 -7.68 14.93
N GLU A 18 33.52 -7.71 14.99
CA GLU A 18 34.39 -8.24 13.92
C GLU A 18 34.15 -9.74 13.64
N ASP A 19 33.60 -10.46 14.61
CA ASP A 19 33.21 -11.87 14.50
C ASP A 19 31.87 -12.08 13.79
N GLY A 20 31.18 -10.97 13.40
CA GLY A 20 29.89 -10.99 12.70
C GLY A 20 28.67 -11.24 13.60
N TYR A 21 28.85 -11.29 14.92
CA TYR A 21 27.75 -11.36 15.88
C TYR A 21 27.40 -9.97 16.44
N ILE A 22 26.22 -9.85 17.04
CA ILE A 22 25.80 -8.61 17.71
C ILE A 22 26.66 -8.43 18.96
N SER A 23 27.37 -7.30 19.04
CA SER A 23 28.24 -6.96 20.17
C SER A 23 27.55 -6.03 21.17
N ASP A 24 26.54 -5.25 20.74
CA ASP A 24 25.72 -4.41 21.63
C ASP A 24 24.33 -4.19 21.03
N LEU A 25 23.34 -4.03 21.91
CA LEU A 25 21.95 -3.76 21.58
C LEU A 25 21.43 -2.73 22.56
N VAL A 26 20.94 -1.58 22.07
CA VAL A 26 20.46 -0.47 22.91
C VAL A 26 19.08 -0.01 22.45
N GLU A 27 18.14 0.01 23.40
CA GLU A 27 16.78 0.46 23.18
C GLU A 27 16.71 1.98 23.01
N LYS A 28 15.99 2.43 21.98
CA LYS A 28 15.64 3.86 21.74
C LYS A 28 16.81 4.83 21.70
N LYS A 29 18.01 4.37 21.53
CA LYS A 29 19.22 5.19 21.42
C LYS A 29 19.99 4.80 20.17
N VAL A 30 20.21 5.76 19.28
CA VAL A 30 20.99 5.57 18.06
C VAL A 30 22.45 5.40 18.41
N ILE A 31 22.98 4.19 18.28
CA ILE A 31 24.40 3.85 18.48
C ILE A 31 25.08 3.41 17.18
N SER A 32 24.30 3.15 16.12
CA SER A 32 24.77 2.71 14.81
C SER A 32 23.75 3.06 13.73
N SER A 33 24.03 2.75 12.48
CA SER A 33 23.09 2.83 11.35
C SER A 33 22.19 1.59 11.21
N THR A 34 22.36 0.58 12.07
CA THR A 34 21.62 -0.69 12.00
C THR A 34 20.66 -0.81 13.18
N PHE A 35 19.42 -1.14 12.91
CA PHE A 35 18.40 -1.32 13.94
C PHE A 35 17.70 -2.68 13.78
N GLY A 36 17.16 -3.19 14.89
CA GLY A 36 16.34 -4.40 14.92
C GLY A 36 14.94 -4.16 14.40
N CYS A 37 14.46 -5.03 13.52
CA CYS A 37 13.08 -4.96 12.98
C CYS A 37 12.01 -5.51 13.93
N GLY A 38 12.38 -5.88 15.16
CA GLY A 38 11.44 -6.39 16.16
C GLY A 38 11.22 -7.92 16.11
N SER A 39 11.96 -8.63 15.26
CA SER A 39 11.92 -10.09 15.18
C SER A 39 13.17 -10.67 15.85
N TYR A 40 12.96 -11.57 16.80
CA TYR A 40 14.02 -12.25 17.54
C TYR A 40 13.74 -13.74 17.62
N SER A 41 14.78 -14.56 17.57
CA SER A 41 14.68 -16.00 17.70
C SER A 41 15.71 -16.49 18.72
N PHE A 42 15.29 -17.39 19.57
CA PHE A 42 16.14 -18.04 20.60
C PHE A 42 16.27 -19.52 20.26
N GLU A 43 17.46 -20.07 20.43
CA GLU A 43 17.68 -21.48 20.22
C GLU A 43 16.96 -22.32 21.29
N ASN A 44 16.94 -21.80 22.52
CA ASN A 44 16.24 -22.40 23.64
C ASN A 44 15.34 -21.36 24.32
N SER A 45 14.07 -21.69 24.47
CA SER A 45 13.09 -20.83 25.14
C SER A 45 13.29 -20.75 26.65
N GLU A 46 13.89 -21.78 27.25
CA GLU A 46 14.15 -21.84 28.69
C GLU A 46 15.16 -20.76 29.09
N ASP A 47 16.23 -20.58 28.31
CA ASP A 47 17.21 -19.53 28.57
C ASP A 47 16.54 -18.13 28.57
N TYR A 48 15.72 -17.87 27.60
CA TYR A 48 14.99 -16.61 27.56
C TYR A 48 14.06 -16.41 28.78
N CYS A 49 13.34 -17.46 29.19
CA CYS A 49 12.42 -17.38 30.32
C CYS A 49 13.18 -17.12 31.63
N GLU A 50 14.32 -17.77 31.84
CA GLU A 50 15.16 -17.55 33.02
C GLU A 50 15.67 -16.11 33.11
N TYR A 51 16.15 -15.52 32.00
CA TYR A 51 16.55 -14.13 31.96
C TYR A 51 15.37 -13.19 32.18
N PHE A 52 14.21 -13.46 31.54
CA PHE A 52 13.01 -12.67 31.74
C PHE A 52 12.58 -12.65 33.20
N GLU A 53 12.54 -13.80 33.88
CA GLU A 53 12.13 -13.91 35.28
C GLU A 53 13.11 -13.20 36.21
N SER A 54 14.43 -13.37 35.98
CA SER A 54 15.47 -12.73 36.78
C SER A 54 15.53 -11.21 36.66
N MET A 55 15.20 -10.68 35.47
CA MET A 55 15.26 -9.26 35.16
C MET A 55 13.91 -8.55 35.30
N PHE A 56 12.82 -9.25 35.61
CA PHE A 56 11.45 -8.70 35.58
C PHE A 56 11.33 -7.43 36.42
N LYS A 57 11.00 -6.32 35.74
CA LYS A 57 10.73 -4.99 36.30
C LYS A 57 9.53 -4.38 35.59
N SER A 58 8.97 -3.32 36.14
CA SER A 58 7.78 -2.64 35.60
C SER A 58 7.93 -2.10 34.15
N LYS A 59 9.14 -1.98 33.65
CA LYS A 59 9.48 -1.61 32.26
C LYS A 59 10.71 -2.39 31.82
N LEU A 60 10.50 -3.51 31.19
CA LEU A 60 11.55 -4.33 30.62
C LEU A 60 11.29 -4.47 29.12
N PHE A 61 12.26 -4.12 28.29
CA PHE A 61 12.20 -4.36 26.86
C PHE A 61 12.90 -5.69 26.54
N LEU A 62 12.45 -6.34 25.47
CA LEU A 62 13.11 -7.55 24.97
C LEU A 62 14.58 -7.30 24.62
N SER A 63 14.90 -6.11 24.15
CA SER A 63 16.26 -5.66 23.88
C SER A 63 17.15 -5.63 25.14
N ASP A 64 16.58 -5.33 26.31
CA ASP A 64 17.34 -5.35 27.57
C ASP A 64 17.75 -6.76 27.95
N ILE A 65 16.84 -7.74 27.75
CA ILE A 65 17.12 -9.15 27.99
C ILE A 65 18.21 -9.65 27.06
N ILE A 66 18.08 -9.40 25.76
CA ILE A 66 19.07 -9.81 24.77
C ILE A 66 20.42 -9.16 25.05
N LYS A 67 20.44 -7.90 25.46
CA LYS A 67 21.67 -7.22 25.85
C LYS A 67 22.36 -7.93 27.01
N GLN A 68 21.63 -8.29 28.08
CA GLN A 68 22.16 -9.00 29.21
C GLN A 68 22.71 -10.40 28.80
N MET A 69 21.97 -11.12 27.96
CA MET A 69 22.43 -12.40 27.41
C MET A 69 23.75 -12.26 26.64
N ILE A 70 23.88 -11.17 25.84
CA ILE A 70 25.15 -10.88 25.13
C ILE A 70 26.29 -10.62 26.12
N GLU A 71 26.05 -9.83 27.17
CA GLU A 71 27.01 -9.54 28.22
C GLU A 71 27.47 -10.83 28.96
N ASP A 72 26.56 -11.79 29.10
CA ASP A 72 26.83 -13.10 29.71
C ASP A 72 27.42 -14.15 28.74
N GLY A 73 27.67 -13.73 27.47
CA GLY A 73 28.41 -14.51 26.49
C GLY A 73 27.56 -15.24 25.45
N PHE A 74 26.23 -15.06 25.44
CA PHE A 74 25.39 -15.58 24.37
C PHE A 74 25.66 -14.86 23.05
N LYS A 75 25.64 -15.60 21.94
CA LYS A 75 25.91 -15.03 20.60
C LYS A 75 24.64 -14.93 19.78
N PHE A 76 24.30 -13.71 19.40
CA PHE A 76 23.17 -13.41 18.51
C PHE A 76 23.68 -13.05 17.13
N LYS A 77 23.21 -13.78 16.10
CA LYS A 77 23.57 -13.53 14.71
C LYS A 77 22.55 -12.59 14.07
N PRO A 78 22.96 -11.45 13.50
CA PRO A 78 22.05 -10.58 12.80
C PRO A 78 21.64 -11.20 11.45
N ILE A 79 20.34 -11.14 11.13
CA ILE A 79 19.79 -11.52 9.84
C ILE A 79 19.29 -10.25 9.15
N LYS A 80 19.89 -9.92 8.01
CA LYS A 80 19.48 -8.75 7.23
C LYS A 80 18.19 -9.04 6.49
N VAL A 81 17.21 -8.15 6.64
CA VAL A 81 15.95 -8.17 5.88
C VAL A 81 16.01 -7.14 4.75
N SER A 82 15.44 -7.47 3.58
CA SER A 82 15.44 -6.61 2.40
C SER A 82 14.25 -5.64 2.40
N ASP A 83 13.10 -6.09 2.92
CA ASP A 83 11.86 -5.35 2.93
C ASP A 83 11.35 -5.22 4.37
N TYR A 84 11.24 -3.99 4.83
CA TYR A 84 10.78 -3.67 6.15
C TYR A 84 9.71 -2.59 6.10
N ILE A 85 8.55 -2.88 6.68
CA ILE A 85 7.45 -1.92 6.85
C ILE A 85 7.22 -1.77 8.35
N ASP A 86 7.26 -0.53 8.82
CA ASP A 86 7.02 -0.21 10.22
C ASP A 86 5.53 -0.02 10.50
N TRP A 87 4.98 -0.83 11.39
CA TRP A 87 3.61 -0.70 11.90
C TRP A 87 3.63 -0.55 13.42
N GLY A 88 4.63 0.13 13.93
CA GLY A 88 4.86 0.28 15.37
C GLY A 88 3.84 1.16 16.06
N THR A 89 3.15 2.03 15.31
CA THR A 89 2.10 2.91 15.82
C THR A 89 0.80 2.77 15.01
N LYS A 90 -0.30 3.27 15.56
CA LYS A 90 -1.60 3.33 14.88
C LYS A 90 -1.53 4.22 13.63
N GLU A 91 -0.74 5.28 13.70
CA GLU A 91 -0.47 6.20 12.61
C GLU A 91 0.26 5.49 11.46
N ASP A 92 1.30 4.71 11.76
CA ASP A 92 2.02 3.91 10.74
C ASP A 92 1.09 2.93 10.02
N TRP A 93 0.20 2.29 10.77
CA TRP A 93 -0.81 1.40 10.20
C TRP A 93 -1.78 2.14 9.27
N PHE A 94 -2.29 3.30 9.68
CA PHE A 94 -3.17 4.09 8.82
C PHE A 94 -2.46 4.59 7.56
N ASP A 95 -1.20 5.02 7.67
CA ASP A 95 -0.40 5.44 6.52
C ASP A 95 -0.16 4.28 5.55
N TYR A 96 0.03 3.07 6.08
CA TYR A 96 0.15 1.88 5.25
C TYR A 96 -1.16 1.54 4.54
N VAL A 97 -2.27 1.47 5.25
CA VAL A 97 -3.58 1.10 4.69
C VAL A 97 -4.05 2.12 3.65
N ARG A 98 -3.77 3.41 3.84
CA ARG A 98 -4.12 4.47 2.88
C ARG A 98 -3.43 4.35 1.52
N GLN A 99 -2.35 3.57 1.43
CA GLN A 99 -1.70 3.28 0.14
C GLN A 99 -2.53 2.36 -0.75
N TYR A 100 -3.49 1.63 -0.18
CA TYR A 100 -4.39 0.74 -0.92
C TYR A 100 -5.69 1.45 -1.21
N LYS A 101 -6.13 1.43 -2.47
CA LYS A 101 -7.38 2.07 -2.90
C LYS A 101 -8.15 1.16 -3.85
N THR A 102 -9.47 1.29 -3.82
CA THR A 102 -10.35 0.77 -4.87
C THR A 102 -10.82 1.95 -5.72
N LEU A 103 -10.54 1.90 -7.01
CA LEU A 103 -10.97 2.92 -7.96
C LEU A 103 -12.18 2.42 -8.75
N PHE A 104 -13.25 3.20 -8.75
CA PHE A 104 -14.38 3.04 -9.66
C PHE A 104 -14.18 4.01 -10.82
N VAL A 105 -13.84 3.51 -12.01
CA VAL A 105 -13.43 4.33 -13.14
C VAL A 105 -14.43 4.21 -14.28
N ASP A 106 -14.94 5.34 -14.76
CA ASP A 106 -15.82 5.40 -15.92
C ASP A 106 -15.04 5.13 -17.22
N ILE A 107 -15.71 4.58 -18.24
CA ILE A 107 -15.10 4.24 -19.52
C ILE A 107 -15.24 5.38 -20.52
N ASP A 108 -16.50 5.75 -20.85
CA ASP A 108 -16.79 6.67 -21.95
C ASP A 108 -16.55 8.14 -21.57
N GLY A 109 -15.55 8.76 -22.18
CA GLY A 109 -15.12 10.13 -21.88
C GLY A 109 -14.10 10.24 -20.76
N THR A 110 -13.69 9.08 -20.18
CA THR A 110 -12.66 8.98 -19.15
C THR A 110 -11.45 8.19 -19.61
N LEU A 111 -11.62 6.96 -20.10
CA LEU A 111 -10.56 6.10 -20.63
C LEU A 111 -10.57 6.06 -22.16
N VAL A 112 -11.74 6.09 -22.76
CA VAL A 112 -11.89 6.19 -24.21
C VAL A 112 -12.72 7.41 -24.55
N LYS A 113 -12.56 7.95 -25.77
CA LYS A 113 -13.39 9.06 -26.23
C LYS A 113 -14.86 8.65 -26.20
N SER A 114 -15.72 9.60 -25.83
CA SER A 114 -17.17 9.38 -25.72
C SER A 114 -17.76 8.78 -26.97
N SER A 115 -18.61 7.79 -26.79
CA SER A 115 -19.33 7.08 -27.85
C SER A 115 -20.75 6.74 -27.38
N GLY A 116 -21.60 6.29 -28.29
CA GLY A 116 -23.01 6.02 -28.01
C GLY A 116 -23.49 4.70 -28.58
N LYS A 117 -24.67 4.26 -28.11
CA LYS A 117 -25.36 3.08 -28.64
C LYS A 117 -26.04 3.35 -29.99
N TYR A 118 -26.63 4.52 -30.13
CA TYR A 118 -27.57 4.82 -31.22
C TYR A 118 -27.07 5.87 -32.23
N THR A 119 -25.99 6.57 -31.90
CA THR A 119 -25.39 7.59 -32.75
C THR A 119 -23.89 7.43 -32.84
N PRO A 120 -23.27 7.64 -34.03
CA PRO A 120 -21.82 7.58 -34.17
C PRO A 120 -21.11 8.68 -33.34
N PRO A 121 -19.88 8.40 -32.90
CA PRO A 121 -19.20 7.13 -32.97
C PRO A 121 -19.86 6.08 -32.05
N TYR A 122 -19.95 4.84 -32.53
CA TYR A 122 -20.55 3.76 -31.75
C TYR A 122 -19.59 3.17 -30.71
N TRP A 123 -20.15 2.49 -29.70
CA TRP A 123 -19.34 1.80 -28.71
C TRP A 123 -18.33 0.85 -29.36
N GLY A 124 -17.07 0.94 -28.93
CA GLY A 124 -15.95 0.17 -29.46
C GLY A 124 -15.18 0.87 -30.59
N GLU A 125 -15.71 1.91 -31.21
CA GLU A 125 -15.09 2.57 -32.36
C GLU A 125 -14.09 3.67 -31.98
N THR A 126 -14.25 4.26 -30.79
CA THR A 126 -13.43 5.40 -30.37
C THR A 126 -12.04 4.99 -29.88
N GLU A 127 -11.12 5.95 -29.96
CA GLU A 127 -9.75 5.80 -29.46
C GLU A 127 -9.64 5.95 -27.95
N GLY A 128 -8.63 5.36 -27.36
CA GLY A 128 -8.23 5.55 -25.98
C GLY A 128 -7.73 6.98 -25.72
N ILE A 129 -7.96 7.45 -24.50
CA ILE A 129 -7.31 8.65 -23.95
C ILE A 129 -6.02 8.19 -23.31
N LYS A 130 -4.94 8.19 -24.09
CA LYS A 130 -3.67 7.50 -23.79
C LYS A 130 -3.10 7.90 -22.43
N GLU A 131 -3.07 9.18 -22.12
CA GLU A 131 -2.51 9.69 -20.88
C GLU A 131 -3.27 9.16 -19.66
N ASN A 132 -4.58 9.09 -19.73
CA ASN A 132 -5.41 8.55 -18.66
C ASN A 132 -5.20 7.04 -18.49
N ILE A 133 -5.08 6.29 -19.61
CA ILE A 133 -4.82 4.86 -19.60
C ILE A 133 -3.42 4.56 -19.04
N GLU A 134 -2.40 5.27 -19.49
CA GLU A 134 -1.03 5.12 -19.01
C GLU A 134 -0.92 5.41 -17.52
N PHE A 135 -1.62 6.45 -17.05
CA PHE A 135 -1.68 6.79 -15.63
C PHE A 135 -2.36 5.67 -14.82
N LEU A 136 -3.52 5.19 -15.30
CA LEU A 136 -4.25 4.10 -14.63
C LEU A 136 -3.41 2.81 -14.56
N ASN A 137 -2.74 2.46 -15.66
CA ASN A 137 -1.88 1.27 -15.73
C ASN A 137 -0.68 1.38 -14.78
N LYS A 138 -0.07 2.57 -14.64
CA LYS A 138 0.98 2.81 -13.64
C LYS A 138 0.48 2.56 -12.21
N LEU A 139 -0.75 2.96 -11.90
CA LEU A 139 -1.35 2.67 -10.60
C LEU A 139 -1.59 1.18 -10.42
N TYR A 140 -2.13 0.50 -11.43
CA TYR A 140 -2.35 -0.95 -11.43
C TYR A 140 -1.06 -1.72 -11.15
N ASP A 141 0.04 -1.36 -11.82
CA ASP A 141 1.36 -1.99 -11.69
C ASP A 141 1.98 -1.84 -10.28
N THR A 142 1.48 -0.90 -9.47
CA THR A 142 1.91 -0.78 -8.06
C THR A 142 1.45 -1.97 -7.20
N GLY A 143 0.42 -2.70 -7.62
CA GLY A 143 -0.24 -3.74 -6.83
C GLY A 143 -1.01 -3.22 -5.62
N LYS A 144 -1.19 -1.90 -5.51
CA LYS A 144 -1.87 -1.25 -4.38
C LYS A 144 -3.26 -0.71 -4.73
N VAL A 145 -3.66 -0.83 -5.98
CA VAL A 145 -4.93 -0.30 -6.48
C VAL A 145 -5.74 -1.42 -7.09
N TYR A 146 -6.98 -1.57 -6.63
CA TYR A 146 -7.98 -2.45 -7.24
C TYR A 146 -8.89 -1.63 -8.14
N ILE A 147 -8.92 -1.92 -9.44
CA ILE A 147 -9.60 -1.11 -10.45
C ILE A 147 -10.88 -1.79 -10.91
N ILE A 148 -12.00 -1.14 -10.67
CA ILE A 148 -13.32 -1.53 -11.15
C ILE A 148 -13.76 -0.55 -12.23
N LEU A 149 -13.82 -0.99 -13.47
CA LEU A 149 -14.41 -0.19 -14.53
C LEU A 149 -15.94 -0.15 -14.38
N THR A 150 -16.53 0.99 -14.61
CA THR A 150 -17.98 1.20 -14.50
C THR A 150 -18.50 1.84 -15.75
N THR A 151 -19.61 1.33 -16.30
CA THR A 151 -20.15 1.87 -17.56
C THR A 151 -21.65 1.76 -17.65
N ALA A 152 -22.25 2.71 -18.37
CA ALA A 152 -23.65 2.65 -18.80
C ALA A 152 -23.83 1.82 -20.09
N ARG A 153 -22.74 1.30 -20.67
CA ARG A 153 -22.85 0.37 -21.78
C ARG A 153 -23.60 -0.86 -21.32
N THR A 154 -24.49 -1.33 -22.15
CA THR A 154 -25.33 -2.50 -21.84
C THR A 154 -24.59 -3.81 -22.06
N SER A 155 -25.00 -4.88 -21.41
CA SER A 155 -24.36 -6.20 -21.46
C SER A 155 -24.29 -6.78 -22.88
N ASP A 156 -25.19 -6.39 -23.79
CA ASP A 156 -25.13 -6.75 -25.21
C ASP A 156 -23.92 -6.14 -25.94
N ALA A 157 -23.34 -5.06 -25.43
CA ALA A 157 -22.10 -4.46 -25.94
C ALA A 157 -20.84 -4.96 -25.25
N LYS A 158 -20.94 -5.98 -24.39
CA LYS A 158 -19.79 -6.48 -23.61
C LYS A 158 -18.61 -6.88 -24.48
N GLU A 159 -18.86 -7.66 -25.52
CA GLU A 159 -17.79 -8.18 -26.39
C GLU A 159 -17.02 -7.03 -27.07
N VAL A 160 -17.71 -6.07 -27.66
CA VAL A 160 -17.09 -4.93 -28.35
C VAL A 160 -16.36 -4.01 -27.37
N THR A 161 -16.87 -3.89 -26.14
CA THR A 161 -16.21 -3.13 -25.08
C THR A 161 -14.91 -3.78 -24.62
N LEU A 162 -14.92 -5.10 -24.37
CA LEU A 162 -13.71 -5.82 -23.96
C LEU A 162 -12.63 -5.78 -25.05
N LYS A 163 -13.00 -5.97 -26.32
CA LYS A 163 -12.07 -5.81 -27.45
C LYS A 163 -11.47 -4.40 -27.55
N GLN A 164 -12.28 -3.36 -27.26
CA GLN A 164 -11.78 -1.99 -27.24
C GLN A 164 -10.77 -1.79 -26.10
N LEU A 165 -11.09 -2.21 -24.88
CA LEU A 165 -10.21 -2.08 -23.71
C LEU A 165 -8.89 -2.84 -23.93
N GLU A 166 -8.94 -4.04 -24.48
CA GLU A 166 -7.76 -4.83 -24.85
C GLU A 166 -6.91 -4.12 -25.90
N ARG A 167 -7.53 -3.62 -26.98
CA ARG A 167 -6.84 -2.85 -28.03
C ARG A 167 -6.13 -1.60 -27.48
N GLU A 168 -6.77 -0.91 -26.54
CA GLU A 168 -6.20 0.30 -25.93
C GLU A 168 -5.24 -0.02 -24.76
N GLY A 169 -5.08 -1.30 -24.39
CA GLY A 169 -4.15 -1.74 -23.34
C GLY A 169 -4.56 -1.36 -21.93
N VAL A 170 -5.86 -1.27 -21.64
CA VAL A 170 -6.36 -0.90 -20.31
C VAL A 170 -6.24 -2.06 -19.33
N GLN A 171 -5.57 -1.85 -18.20
CA GLN A 171 -5.45 -2.82 -17.11
C GLN A 171 -6.52 -2.54 -16.04
N TYR A 172 -7.21 -3.59 -15.59
CA TYR A 172 -8.26 -3.49 -14.57
C TYR A 172 -8.55 -4.87 -13.95
N ASP A 173 -9.20 -4.89 -12.79
CA ASP A 173 -9.56 -6.13 -12.08
C ASP A 173 -10.98 -6.58 -12.37
N ASN A 174 -11.91 -5.65 -12.51
CA ASN A 174 -13.32 -5.97 -12.74
C ASN A 174 -14.00 -4.89 -13.59
N ILE A 175 -15.21 -5.21 -14.11
CA ILE A 175 -16.03 -4.28 -14.89
C ILE A 175 -17.52 -4.47 -14.58
N ILE A 176 -18.25 -3.38 -14.39
CA ILE A 176 -19.70 -3.35 -14.13
C ILE A 176 -20.39 -2.68 -15.32
N PHE A 177 -21.22 -3.44 -16.00
CA PHE A 177 -22.07 -3.00 -17.09
C PHE A 177 -23.46 -2.61 -16.61
N ASP A 178 -24.30 -2.13 -17.52
CA ASP A 178 -25.74 -1.83 -17.32
C ASP A 178 -26.03 -0.79 -16.21
N LEU A 179 -25.08 0.06 -15.87
CA LEU A 179 -25.34 1.16 -14.97
C LEU A 179 -26.26 2.19 -15.66
N PHE A 180 -27.10 2.85 -14.87
CA PHE A 180 -27.87 3.97 -15.40
C PHE A 180 -26.93 5.09 -15.88
N HIS A 181 -27.24 5.67 -17.04
CA HIS A 181 -26.58 6.88 -17.52
C HIS A 181 -27.09 8.10 -16.73
N ALA A 182 -26.72 8.14 -15.46
CA ALA A 182 -27.19 9.10 -14.48
C ALA A 182 -26.09 9.40 -13.45
N ASN A 183 -26.40 10.26 -12.48
CA ASN A 183 -25.50 10.53 -11.37
C ASN A 183 -25.18 9.27 -10.60
N ARG A 184 -23.92 9.12 -10.20
CA ARG A 184 -23.41 8.00 -9.39
C ARG A 184 -23.16 8.47 -7.97
N THR A 185 -23.64 7.71 -7.00
CA THR A 185 -23.43 7.99 -5.58
C THR A 185 -22.78 6.77 -4.94
N ILE A 186 -21.67 6.99 -4.24
CA ILE A 186 -21.02 5.98 -3.39
C ILE A 186 -21.48 6.24 -1.96
N ILE A 187 -22.00 5.21 -1.29
CA ILE A 187 -22.40 5.26 0.11
C ILE A 187 -21.43 4.36 0.86
N ASN A 188 -20.70 4.95 1.79
CA ASN A 188 -19.75 4.23 2.64
C ASN A 188 -19.88 4.71 4.09
N ASP A 189 -19.44 3.91 5.05
CA ASP A 189 -19.47 4.29 6.45
C ASP A 189 -18.32 5.24 6.80
N TYR A 190 -18.45 5.87 7.95
CA TYR A 190 -17.41 6.70 8.55
C TYR A 190 -17.24 6.34 10.01
N GLY A 191 -16.10 5.81 10.37
CA GLY A 191 -15.77 5.49 11.76
C GLY A 191 -15.18 6.69 12.50
N THR A 192 -15.72 7.05 13.65
CA THR A 192 -15.22 8.17 14.48
C THR A 192 -13.77 7.98 14.93
N SER A 193 -13.27 6.75 14.93
CA SER A 193 -11.86 6.40 15.22
C SER A 193 -10.95 6.53 14.00
N ASN A 194 -11.51 6.68 12.80
CA ASN A 194 -10.77 6.90 11.56
C ASN A 194 -10.89 8.41 11.21
N PRO A 195 -9.80 9.18 11.28
CA PRO A 195 -9.86 10.62 11.00
C PRO A 195 -9.97 10.95 9.50
N TYR A 196 -9.97 9.95 8.62
CA TYR A 196 -9.92 10.13 7.17
C TYR A 196 -11.24 9.75 6.51
N PRO A 197 -11.66 10.49 5.45
CA PRO A 197 -12.76 10.08 4.60
C PRO A 197 -12.51 8.66 4.04
N THR A 198 -13.56 7.86 3.93
CA THR A 198 -13.48 6.49 3.42
C THR A 198 -13.86 6.40 1.94
N CYS A 199 -14.35 7.49 1.35
CA CYS A 199 -14.54 7.61 -0.09
C CYS A 199 -14.35 9.04 -0.57
N ASP A 200 -13.87 9.16 -1.81
CA ASP A 200 -13.69 10.42 -2.54
C ASP A 200 -14.37 10.32 -3.91
N ALA A 201 -14.71 11.46 -4.50
CA ALA A 201 -15.24 11.52 -5.85
C ALA A 201 -14.45 12.54 -6.68
N VAL A 202 -14.00 12.11 -7.85
CA VAL A 202 -13.28 12.93 -8.82
C VAL A 202 -14.15 13.07 -10.09
N ASN A 203 -14.38 14.30 -10.53
CA ASN A 203 -15.04 14.58 -11.80
C ASN A 203 -14.05 15.28 -12.72
N ILE A 204 -13.75 14.66 -13.86
CA ILE A 204 -12.92 15.24 -14.91
C ILE A 204 -13.80 15.73 -16.06
N VAL A 205 -13.29 16.66 -16.84
CA VAL A 205 -13.97 17.11 -18.07
C VAL A 205 -14.01 15.94 -19.06
N ARG A 206 -15.18 15.72 -19.65
CA ARG A 206 -15.37 14.65 -20.63
C ARG A 206 -14.35 14.72 -21.76
N ASN A 207 -13.71 13.59 -22.06
CA ASN A 207 -12.64 13.44 -23.05
C ASN A 207 -11.35 14.22 -22.73
N SER A 208 -11.16 14.72 -21.50
CA SER A 208 -9.88 15.31 -21.10
C SER A 208 -8.85 14.23 -20.75
N ASN A 209 -7.59 14.63 -20.75
CA ASN A 209 -6.44 13.78 -20.40
C ASN A 209 -5.85 14.17 -19.03
N GLU A 210 -6.70 14.64 -18.10
CA GLU A 210 -6.28 15.25 -16.84
C GLU A 210 -6.43 14.34 -15.62
N LEU A 211 -6.61 13.03 -15.81
CA LEU A 211 -6.86 12.10 -14.70
C LEU A 211 -5.74 12.13 -13.65
N ASP A 212 -4.49 12.28 -14.07
CA ASP A 212 -3.31 12.37 -13.22
C ASP A 212 -3.32 13.56 -12.26
N ARG A 213 -3.99 14.66 -12.62
CA ARG A 213 -4.05 15.88 -11.80
C ARG A 213 -4.87 15.72 -10.53
N PHE A 214 -5.81 14.79 -10.53
CA PHE A 214 -6.79 14.62 -9.45
C PHE A 214 -6.46 13.46 -8.51
N ILE A 215 -5.51 12.60 -8.87
CA ILE A 215 -5.13 11.42 -8.08
C ILE A 215 -3.63 11.49 -7.74
N LYS A 216 -3.18 12.64 -7.22
CA LYS A 216 -1.75 12.93 -6.96
C LYS A 216 -1.12 12.04 -5.88
N ASP A 217 -1.91 11.56 -4.92
CA ASP A 217 -1.40 10.87 -3.73
C ASP A 217 -1.21 9.34 -3.90
N LEU A 218 -1.43 8.81 -5.11
CA LEU A 218 -1.34 7.36 -5.37
C LEU A 218 -0.05 6.92 -6.06
N GLY A 219 0.72 7.82 -6.60
CA GLY A 219 1.87 7.51 -7.46
C GLY A 219 3.25 7.89 -6.88
N GLU A 220 3.30 8.50 -5.69
CA GLU A 220 4.59 8.90 -5.08
C GLU A 220 5.07 7.95 -3.99
#